data_24e7a975075799e33f82c87154d95532
#
_entry.id   24e7a975075799e33f82c87154d95532
#
_cell.length_a   1.000
_cell.length_b   1.000
_cell.length_c   1.000
_cell.angle_alpha   90.00
_cell.angle_beta   90.00
_cell.angle_gamma   90.00
#
_symmetry.space_group_name_H-M   'P 1'
#
loop_
_entity.id
_entity.type
_entity.pdbx_description
1 polymer ?
#
loop_
_entity_poly.entity_id
_entity_poly.type
_entity_poly.pdbx_seq_one_letter_code
_entity_poly.pdbx_strand_id
1 'polypeptide(L)'
;MKRIIFVALWVLFIQMNTQAQYFVDIFSFNRQAYNIPSGAQTSDLFVNAFIPKVLKNGNTVFVRAHYEKLAMQNNSLSADYSSITLPIGMQVQLKNPKVKFTGLIIPKIAGADLGSPLSDVFQLGVYSLFTVTESDKFRYKFGIYYNREFFGNFFVPLVGIDWKVSDRFTIYGTLPNSIKFSQALVPSKINSGLAFRSMTRSFRGEDVNTFVRYNELQLIAFFDFYITKKNVVFVEGGYFLGKTPLLYKNNDTENSVPSDLLKEGKAFPIINAGWALRF
;
A
#
# COMPACT_ATOMS: atom_id res chain seq x y z
N MET A 1 8.74 -9.71 32.49
CA MET A 1 9.06 -9.49 31.07
C MET A 1 7.93 -8.82 30.27
N LYS A 2 6.65 -9.20 30.38
CA LYS A 2 5.53 -8.60 29.59
C LYS A 2 5.32 -7.10 29.84
N ARG A 3 5.58 -6.58 31.05
CA ARG A 3 5.44 -5.14 31.37
C ARG A 3 6.56 -4.25 30.79
N ILE A 4 7.75 -4.80 30.55
CA ILE A 4 8.91 -4.06 30.01
C ILE A 4 8.75 -3.80 28.53
N ILE A 5 8.13 -4.74 27.78
CA ILE A 5 7.84 -4.59 26.34
C ILE A 5 6.80 -3.48 26.12
N PHE A 6 5.80 -3.38 26.98
CA PHE A 6 4.76 -2.33 26.88
C PHE A 6 5.31 -0.93 27.20
N VAL A 7 6.23 -0.82 28.16
CA VAL A 7 6.89 0.44 28.51
C VAL A 7 7.90 0.85 27.43
N ALA A 8 8.64 -0.10 26.84
CA ALA A 8 9.57 0.18 25.74
C ALA A 8 8.84 0.65 24.47
N LEU A 9 7.67 0.11 24.16
CA LEU A 9 6.80 0.64 23.13
C LEU A 9 6.30 2.06 23.45
N TRP A 10 6.00 2.36 24.69
CA TRP A 10 5.52 3.69 25.10
C TRP A 10 6.61 4.78 25.07
N VAL A 11 7.86 4.46 25.42
CA VAL A 11 8.99 5.40 25.42
C VAL A 11 9.46 5.75 23.98
N LEU A 12 9.28 4.87 23.02
CA LEU A 12 9.54 5.14 21.59
C LEU A 12 8.59 6.19 20.98
N PHE A 13 7.46 6.50 21.63
CA PHE A 13 6.44 7.41 21.13
C PHE A 13 6.63 8.88 21.50
N ILE A 14 7.58 9.23 22.39
CA ILE A 14 7.63 10.58 23.01
C ILE A 14 8.51 11.58 22.24
N GLN A 15 9.26 11.16 21.21
CA GLN A 15 10.19 12.06 20.52
C GLN A 15 9.96 12.24 19.01
N MET A 16 8.74 12.16 18.56
CA MET A 16 8.43 12.62 17.19
C MET A 16 7.98 14.07 17.22
N ASN A 17 8.94 15.00 17.12
CA ASN A 17 8.64 16.37 16.70
C ASN A 17 8.03 16.29 15.29
N THR A 18 6.73 16.28 15.20
CA THR A 18 5.96 16.21 13.97
C THR A 18 5.95 17.56 13.26
N GLN A 19 7.03 17.87 12.56
CA GLN A 19 6.93 18.84 11.49
C GLN A 19 6.13 18.19 10.37
N ALA A 20 4.86 18.57 10.25
CA ALA A 20 3.94 18.40 9.11
C ALA A 20 4.16 17.13 8.27
N GLN A 21 4.23 15.97 8.89
CA GLN A 21 4.20 14.69 8.20
C GLN A 21 2.73 14.28 8.11
N TYR A 22 2.22 14.18 6.88
CA TYR A 22 0.86 13.69 6.67
C TYR A 22 0.78 12.26 7.21
N PHE A 23 -0.25 11.98 7.93
CA PHE A 23 -0.55 10.79 8.70
C PHE A 23 0.20 9.52 8.31
N VAL A 24 0.88 8.91 9.27
CA VAL A 24 1.55 7.61 9.10
C VAL A 24 0.80 6.57 9.92
N ASP A 25 0.27 5.55 9.27
CA ASP A 25 -0.33 4.43 9.95
C ASP A 25 0.78 3.49 10.46
N ILE A 26 0.93 3.41 11.79
CA ILE A 26 1.88 2.52 12.46
C ILE A 26 1.38 1.08 12.41
N PHE A 27 0.07 0.91 12.51
CA PHE A 27 -0.59 -0.35 12.30
C PHE A 27 -1.91 -0.10 11.57
N SER A 28 -2.26 -0.96 10.64
CA SER A 28 -3.57 -0.93 10.02
C SER A 28 -4.04 -2.33 9.64
N PHE A 29 -5.34 -2.49 9.69
CA PHE A 29 -6.05 -3.68 9.25
C PHE A 29 -7.25 -3.22 8.45
N ASN A 30 -7.43 -3.78 7.26
CA ASN A 30 -8.61 -3.48 6.45
C ASN A 30 -9.01 -4.64 5.55
N ARG A 31 -10.28 -4.68 5.22
CA ARG A 31 -10.86 -5.62 4.28
C ARG A 31 -11.56 -4.86 3.17
N GLN A 32 -11.19 -5.18 1.94
CA GLN A 32 -11.83 -4.72 0.72
C GLN A 32 -12.69 -5.85 0.14
N ALA A 33 -13.87 -5.52 -0.34
CA ALA A 33 -14.78 -6.46 -0.97
C ALA A 33 -15.36 -5.88 -2.25
N TYR A 34 -15.52 -6.72 -3.26
CA TYR A 34 -16.09 -6.36 -4.56
C TYR A 34 -16.53 -7.60 -5.34
N ASN A 35 -17.46 -7.37 -6.28
CA ASN A 35 -17.89 -8.40 -7.21
C ASN A 35 -17.32 -8.07 -8.60
N ILE A 36 -16.59 -9.02 -9.16
CA ILE A 36 -16.12 -8.89 -10.55
C ILE A 36 -17.30 -9.10 -11.49
N PRO A 37 -17.35 -8.43 -12.67
CA PRO A 37 -18.45 -8.58 -13.62
C PRO A 37 -18.71 -10.00 -14.13
N SER A 38 -17.74 -10.91 -14.00
CA SER A 38 -17.91 -12.35 -14.24
C SER A 38 -18.76 -13.09 -13.21
N GLY A 39 -19.19 -12.40 -12.13
CA GLY A 39 -19.94 -13.00 -11.03
C GLY A 39 -19.06 -13.51 -9.89
N ALA A 40 -17.74 -13.40 -9.97
CA ALA A 40 -16.88 -13.80 -8.87
C ALA A 40 -16.88 -12.75 -7.75
N GLN A 41 -17.05 -13.23 -6.52
CA GLN A 41 -16.86 -12.43 -5.30
C GLN A 41 -15.39 -12.40 -4.95
N THR A 42 -14.88 -11.23 -4.68
CA THR A 42 -13.47 -11.04 -4.32
C THR A 42 -13.38 -10.28 -3.00
N SER A 43 -12.44 -10.70 -2.18
CA SER A 43 -12.15 -10.02 -0.92
C SER A 43 -10.66 -10.00 -0.67
N ASP A 44 -10.14 -8.81 -0.39
CA ASP A 44 -8.76 -8.59 0.01
C ASP A 44 -8.70 -8.24 1.49
N LEU A 45 -7.82 -8.91 2.21
CA LEU A 45 -7.45 -8.60 3.58
C LEU A 45 -6.05 -8.01 3.59
N PHE A 46 -5.87 -6.86 4.24
CA PHE A 46 -4.58 -6.21 4.39
C PHE A 46 -4.26 -5.98 5.85
N VAL A 47 -3.05 -6.35 6.25
CA VAL A 47 -2.50 -6.04 7.58
C VAL A 47 -1.14 -5.37 7.39
N ASN A 48 -0.97 -4.20 8.00
CA ASN A 48 0.27 -3.44 7.90
C ASN A 48 0.80 -3.10 9.29
N ALA A 49 2.11 -3.19 9.46
CA ALA A 49 2.82 -2.67 10.60
C ALA A 49 4.03 -1.87 10.13
N PHE A 50 4.23 -0.68 10.67
CA PHE A 50 5.35 0.21 10.37
C PHE A 50 6.12 0.53 11.64
N ILE A 51 7.40 0.23 11.66
CA ILE A 51 8.28 0.38 12.81
C ILE A 51 9.42 1.35 12.45
N PRO A 52 9.26 2.65 12.69
CA PRO A 52 10.32 3.63 12.48
C PRO A 52 11.21 3.74 13.71
N LYS A 53 12.50 4.01 13.49
CA LYS A 53 13.47 4.38 14.52
C LYS A 53 14.27 5.59 14.09
N VAL A 54 14.08 6.71 14.78
CA VAL A 54 14.88 7.91 14.57
C VAL A 54 16.25 7.71 15.22
N LEU A 55 17.30 7.97 14.46
CA LEU A 55 18.69 7.89 14.89
C LEU A 55 19.15 9.23 15.49
N LYS A 56 20.25 9.21 16.24
CA LYS A 56 20.82 10.42 16.88
C LYS A 56 21.17 11.53 15.88
N ASN A 57 21.51 11.18 14.64
CA ASN A 57 21.82 12.13 13.56
C ASN A 57 20.58 12.66 12.81
N GLY A 58 19.36 12.37 13.31
CA GLY A 58 18.10 12.79 12.69
C GLY A 58 17.62 11.94 11.52
N ASN A 59 18.42 10.98 11.06
CA ASN A 59 17.98 10.01 10.05
C ASN A 59 16.99 9.02 10.65
N THR A 60 16.13 8.42 9.81
CA THR A 60 15.17 7.42 10.25
C THR A 60 15.42 6.12 9.53
N VAL A 61 15.61 5.03 10.26
CA VAL A 61 15.54 3.67 9.72
C VAL A 61 14.17 3.10 10.02
N PHE A 62 13.67 2.23 9.15
CA PHE A 62 12.35 1.64 9.37
C PHE A 62 12.20 0.29 8.69
N VAL A 63 11.29 -0.48 9.25
CA VAL A 63 10.78 -1.72 8.68
C VAL A 63 9.27 -1.60 8.58
N ARG A 64 8.72 -2.06 7.45
CA ARG A 64 7.27 -2.25 7.30
C ARG A 64 7.00 -3.72 7.07
N ALA A 65 6.07 -4.30 7.80
CA ALA A 65 5.51 -5.61 7.50
C ALA A 65 4.15 -5.42 6.85
N HIS A 66 3.93 -6.06 5.73
CA HIS A 66 2.66 -6.05 5.02
C HIS A 66 2.26 -7.48 4.70
N TYR A 67 1.10 -7.88 5.18
CA TYR A 67 0.44 -9.13 4.82
C TYR A 67 -0.81 -8.82 4.00
N GLU A 68 -1.01 -9.61 2.97
CA GLU A 68 -2.16 -9.55 2.11
C GLU A 68 -2.71 -10.95 1.88
N LYS A 69 -4.04 -11.07 1.89
CA LYS A 69 -4.75 -12.26 1.43
C LYS A 69 -5.85 -11.84 0.47
N LEU A 70 -5.73 -12.29 -0.77
CA LEU A 70 -6.71 -12.14 -1.85
C LEU A 70 -7.49 -13.45 -1.97
N ALA A 71 -8.78 -13.41 -1.71
CA ALA A 71 -9.69 -14.54 -1.90
C ALA A 71 -10.66 -14.23 -3.04
N MET A 72 -10.78 -15.15 -3.99
CA MET A 72 -11.71 -15.09 -5.11
C MET A 72 -12.57 -16.33 -5.12
N GLN A 73 -13.87 -16.16 -5.25
CA GLN A 73 -14.83 -17.26 -5.26
C GLN A 73 -15.96 -17.03 -6.27
N ASN A 74 -16.27 -18.03 -7.04
CA ASN A 74 -17.53 -18.13 -7.78
C ASN A 74 -18.22 -19.48 -7.50
N ASN A 75 -19.33 -19.76 -8.17
CA ASN A 75 -20.13 -20.97 -7.95
C ASN A 75 -19.36 -22.29 -8.17
N SER A 76 -18.23 -22.27 -8.88
CA SER A 76 -17.52 -23.47 -9.35
C SER A 76 -16.06 -23.52 -8.88
N LEU A 77 -15.47 -22.39 -8.54
CA LEU A 77 -14.03 -22.25 -8.29
C LEU A 77 -13.77 -21.33 -7.10
N SER A 78 -12.77 -21.68 -6.31
CA SER A 78 -12.21 -20.85 -5.26
C SER A 78 -10.70 -20.76 -5.47
N ALA A 79 -10.14 -19.58 -5.33
CA ALA A 79 -8.70 -19.36 -5.42
C ALA A 79 -8.26 -18.33 -4.36
N ASP A 80 -7.29 -18.71 -3.56
CA ASP A 80 -6.70 -17.87 -2.52
C ASP A 80 -5.24 -17.60 -2.85
N TYR A 81 -4.84 -16.33 -2.76
CA TYR A 81 -3.46 -15.90 -2.91
C TYR A 81 -3.04 -15.09 -1.68
N SER A 82 -1.82 -15.27 -1.24
CA SER A 82 -1.28 -14.52 -0.12
C SER A 82 0.06 -13.90 -0.46
N SER A 83 0.40 -12.80 0.21
CA SER A 83 1.74 -12.23 0.14
C SER A 83 2.20 -11.72 1.50
N ILE A 84 3.51 -11.83 1.74
CA ILE A 84 4.22 -11.17 2.83
C ILE A 84 5.29 -10.29 2.21
N THR A 85 5.24 -9.00 2.47
CA THR A 85 6.19 -8.01 1.98
C THR A 85 6.85 -7.33 3.17
N LEU A 86 8.19 -7.21 3.14
CA LEU A 86 8.96 -6.65 4.25
C LEU A 86 9.89 -5.52 3.76
N PRO A 87 9.38 -4.33 3.39
CA PRO A 87 10.21 -3.18 3.08
C PRO A 87 11.11 -2.78 4.25
N ILE A 88 12.39 -2.73 4.01
CA ILE A 88 13.42 -2.31 4.96
C ILE A 88 14.16 -1.13 4.35
N GLY A 89 14.30 -0.05 5.10
CA GLY A 89 14.97 1.11 4.53
C GLY A 89 15.25 2.23 5.50
N MET A 90 15.68 3.33 4.89
CA MET A 90 16.06 4.52 5.64
C MET A 90 15.64 5.78 4.91
N GLN A 91 15.38 6.82 5.70
CA GLN A 91 15.25 8.19 5.25
C GLN A 91 16.42 8.99 5.81
N VAL A 92 17.16 9.66 4.94
CA VAL A 92 18.31 10.47 5.32
C VAL A 92 18.09 11.92 4.91
N GLN A 93 18.51 12.83 5.78
CA GLN A 93 18.64 14.24 5.46
C GLN A 93 19.91 14.45 4.63
N LEU A 94 19.79 15.02 3.44
CA LEU A 94 20.94 15.34 2.61
C LEU A 94 21.65 16.63 3.08
N LYS A 95 22.80 16.96 2.48
CA LYS A 95 23.52 18.20 2.76
C LYS A 95 22.64 19.44 2.62
N ASN A 96 21.77 19.45 1.61
CA ASN A 96 20.72 20.44 1.51
C ASN A 96 19.61 20.14 2.53
N PRO A 97 19.34 21.00 3.52
CA PRO A 97 18.33 20.74 4.55
C PRO A 97 16.90 20.68 4.02
N LYS A 98 16.65 21.14 2.81
CA LYS A 98 15.35 21.00 2.15
C LYS A 98 15.14 19.63 1.53
N VAL A 99 16.17 18.79 1.39
CA VAL A 99 16.11 17.56 0.61
C VAL A 99 16.31 16.34 1.50
N LYS A 100 15.34 15.44 1.49
CA LYS A 100 15.44 14.11 2.12
C LYS A 100 15.47 13.04 1.03
N PHE A 101 16.27 12.03 1.25
CA PHE A 101 16.30 10.82 0.44
C PHE A 101 15.73 9.65 1.23
N THR A 102 14.84 8.88 0.61
CA THR A 102 14.29 7.62 1.16
C THR A 102 14.66 6.48 0.23
N GLY A 103 15.36 5.48 0.77
CA GLY A 103 15.72 4.26 0.04
C GLY A 103 15.22 3.03 0.77
N LEU A 104 14.65 2.06 0.04
CA LEU A 104 14.20 0.78 0.57
C LEU A 104 14.64 -0.37 -0.33
N ILE A 105 14.85 -1.52 0.30
CA ILE A 105 14.76 -2.85 -0.33
C ILE A 105 13.44 -3.49 0.09
N ILE A 106 12.83 -4.24 -0.82
CA ILE A 106 11.46 -4.75 -0.67
C ILE A 106 11.43 -6.24 -0.99
N PRO A 107 11.92 -7.10 -0.08
CA PRO A 107 11.71 -8.53 -0.21
C PRO A 107 10.23 -8.86 -0.04
N LYS A 108 9.73 -9.75 -0.89
CA LYS A 108 8.34 -10.20 -0.92
C LYS A 108 8.29 -11.69 -1.26
N ILE A 109 7.39 -12.40 -0.61
CA ILE A 109 6.93 -13.73 -1.04
C ILE A 109 5.45 -13.64 -1.38
N ALA A 110 5.04 -14.26 -2.48
CA ALA A 110 3.65 -14.16 -2.95
C ALA A 110 3.24 -15.38 -3.78
N GLY A 111 2.12 -16.00 -3.43
CA GLY A 111 1.62 -17.15 -4.16
C GLY A 111 0.32 -17.73 -3.59
N ALA A 112 -0.18 -18.76 -4.26
CA ALA A 112 -1.28 -19.58 -3.77
C ALA A 112 -0.87 -20.36 -2.52
N ASP A 113 0.40 -20.81 -2.46
CA ASP A 113 1.00 -21.45 -1.30
C ASP A 113 2.32 -20.76 -0.93
N LEU A 114 2.37 -20.12 0.25
CA LEU A 114 3.58 -19.50 0.77
C LEU A 114 4.57 -20.52 1.36
N GLY A 115 4.19 -21.78 1.52
CA GLY A 115 5.05 -22.90 1.93
C GLY A 115 5.88 -23.48 0.79
N SER A 116 5.62 -23.08 -0.45
CA SER A 116 6.40 -23.47 -1.62
C SER A 116 7.88 -23.05 -1.49
N PRO A 117 8.81 -23.68 -2.23
CA PRO A 117 10.22 -23.30 -2.23
C PRO A 117 10.40 -21.79 -2.44
N LEU A 118 11.29 -21.18 -1.66
CA LEU A 118 11.48 -19.72 -1.69
C LEU A 118 11.84 -19.20 -3.09
N SER A 119 12.59 -19.98 -3.88
CA SER A 119 12.91 -19.65 -5.27
C SER A 119 11.71 -19.37 -6.15
N ASP A 120 10.57 -19.98 -5.84
CA ASP A 120 9.39 -19.97 -6.69
C ASP A 120 8.45 -18.82 -6.35
N VAL A 121 8.44 -18.40 -5.08
CA VAL A 121 7.50 -17.38 -4.55
C VAL A 121 8.17 -16.04 -4.23
N PHE A 122 9.50 -15.95 -4.33
CA PHE A 122 10.27 -14.77 -3.95
C PHE A 122 10.31 -13.71 -5.05
N GLN A 123 10.17 -12.47 -4.63
CA GLN A 123 10.33 -11.26 -5.43
C GLN A 123 11.18 -10.25 -4.67
N LEU A 124 11.90 -9.39 -5.39
CA LEU A 124 12.72 -8.35 -4.79
C LEU A 124 12.51 -7.02 -5.49
N GLY A 125 12.15 -6.02 -4.72
CA GLY A 125 11.99 -4.64 -5.18
C GLY A 125 12.98 -3.67 -4.55
N VAL A 126 13.10 -2.51 -5.18
CA VAL A 126 13.86 -1.34 -4.70
C VAL A 126 13.02 -0.10 -4.90
N TYR A 127 13.04 0.78 -3.92
CA TYR A 127 12.35 2.06 -3.96
C TYR A 127 13.33 3.18 -3.59
N SER A 128 13.32 4.23 -4.35
CA SER A 128 14.17 5.41 -4.15
C SER A 128 13.32 6.66 -4.37
N LEU A 129 13.29 7.57 -3.38
CA LEU A 129 12.50 8.79 -3.43
C LEU A 129 13.24 9.97 -2.84
N PHE A 130 13.30 11.04 -3.58
CA PHE A 130 13.69 12.36 -3.09
C PHE A 130 12.44 13.14 -2.71
N THR A 131 12.48 13.76 -1.53
CA THR A 131 11.45 14.69 -1.04
C THR A 131 12.10 16.05 -0.86
N VAL A 132 11.59 17.04 -1.55
CA VAL A 132 12.08 18.43 -1.47
C VAL A 132 11.03 19.27 -0.74
N THR A 133 11.43 19.89 0.36
CA THR A 133 10.61 20.80 1.15
C THR A 133 10.77 22.22 0.63
N GLU A 134 9.76 22.72 -0.06
CA GLU A 134 9.79 24.11 -0.55
C GLU A 134 9.34 25.09 0.52
N SER A 135 8.32 24.69 1.28
CA SER A 135 7.80 25.45 2.43
C SER A 135 7.20 24.52 3.48
N ASP A 136 6.78 25.05 4.62
CA ASP A 136 6.07 24.28 5.66
C ASP A 136 4.76 23.67 5.17
N LYS A 137 4.21 24.23 4.07
CA LYS A 137 2.93 23.78 3.50
C LYS A 137 3.09 22.95 2.23
N PHE A 138 4.26 22.96 1.60
CA PHE A 138 4.43 22.32 0.30
C PHE A 138 5.73 21.55 0.16
N ARG A 139 5.61 20.29 -0.25
CA ARG A 139 6.72 19.41 -0.61
C ARG A 139 6.39 18.73 -1.93
N TYR A 140 7.40 18.54 -2.75
CA TYR A 140 7.29 17.69 -3.93
C TYR A 140 8.24 16.50 -3.83
N LYS A 141 7.90 15.45 -4.54
CA LYS A 141 8.59 14.16 -4.48
C LYS A 141 8.86 13.65 -5.88
N PHE A 142 10.01 13.03 -6.09
CA PHE A 142 10.32 12.32 -7.32
C PHE A 142 11.26 11.15 -7.02
N GLY A 143 11.13 10.10 -7.82
CA GLY A 143 11.90 8.90 -7.57
C GLY A 143 11.58 7.78 -8.53
N ILE A 144 11.96 6.59 -8.13
CA ILE A 144 11.76 5.38 -8.91
C ILE A 144 11.38 4.21 -7.99
N TYR A 145 10.55 3.33 -8.51
CA TYR A 145 10.30 2.01 -7.97
C TYR A 145 10.67 0.98 -9.02
N TYR A 146 11.39 -0.04 -8.61
CA TYR A 146 11.70 -1.21 -9.40
C TYR A 146 11.34 -2.46 -8.62
N ASN A 147 10.75 -3.44 -9.29
CA ASN A 147 10.52 -4.77 -8.73
C ASN A 147 10.69 -5.83 -9.81
N ARG A 148 11.26 -6.96 -9.41
CA ARG A 148 11.25 -8.17 -10.21
C ARG A 148 10.00 -8.97 -9.86
N GLU A 149 8.94 -8.73 -10.62
CA GLU A 149 7.67 -9.44 -10.52
C GLU A 149 7.72 -10.79 -11.28
N PHE A 150 6.74 -11.67 -11.10
CA PHE A 150 6.68 -12.93 -11.86
C PHE A 150 6.51 -12.72 -13.36
N PHE A 151 5.95 -11.60 -13.77
CA PHE A 151 5.84 -11.21 -15.19
C PHE A 151 7.11 -10.50 -15.74
N GLY A 152 8.16 -10.37 -14.96
CA GLY A 152 9.42 -9.75 -15.35
C GLY A 152 9.74 -8.45 -14.62
N ASN A 153 10.64 -7.68 -15.21
CA ASN A 153 11.10 -6.42 -14.64
C ASN A 153 10.02 -5.35 -14.71
N PHE A 154 9.69 -4.76 -13.58
CA PHE A 154 8.68 -3.73 -13.45
C PHE A 154 9.30 -2.44 -12.91
N PHE A 155 9.33 -1.43 -13.73
CA PHE A 155 9.91 -0.12 -13.42
C PHE A 155 8.84 0.96 -13.46
N VAL A 156 8.80 1.80 -12.43
CA VAL A 156 7.80 2.85 -12.27
C VAL A 156 8.47 4.15 -11.85
N PRO A 157 8.38 5.24 -12.63
CA PRO A 157 8.73 6.56 -12.18
C PRO A 157 7.73 7.05 -11.13
N LEU A 158 8.23 7.76 -10.14
CA LEU A 158 7.44 8.26 -9.02
C LEU A 158 7.46 9.79 -9.02
N VAL A 159 6.28 10.38 -8.95
CA VAL A 159 6.11 11.82 -8.72
C VAL A 159 5.04 12.04 -7.65
N GLY A 160 5.23 13.02 -6.79
CA GLY A 160 4.30 13.23 -5.70
C GLY A 160 4.35 14.61 -5.10
N ILE A 161 3.36 14.89 -4.30
CA ILE A 161 3.24 16.13 -3.54
C ILE A 161 2.73 15.84 -2.14
N ASP A 162 3.09 16.73 -1.21
CA ASP A 162 2.39 16.92 0.05
C ASP A 162 2.10 18.42 0.14
N TRP A 163 0.83 18.78 0.04
CA TRP A 163 0.39 20.16 0.01
C TRP A 163 -0.71 20.43 1.03
N LYS A 164 -0.42 21.22 2.03
CA LYS A 164 -1.40 21.78 2.96
C LYS A 164 -2.00 23.05 2.32
N VAL A 165 -3.05 22.85 1.53
CA VAL A 165 -3.73 23.96 0.81
C VAL A 165 -4.35 24.94 1.81
N SER A 166 -4.97 24.39 2.86
CA SER A 166 -5.53 25.16 3.98
C SER A 166 -5.41 24.35 5.28
N ASP A 167 -5.89 24.91 6.41
CA ASP A 167 -5.91 24.17 7.68
C ASP A 167 -6.86 22.97 7.68
N ARG A 168 -7.78 22.93 6.72
CA ARG A 168 -8.78 21.87 6.59
C ARG A 168 -8.61 21.00 5.34
N PHE A 169 -7.82 21.46 4.35
CA PHE A 169 -7.69 20.73 3.08
C PHE A 169 -6.24 20.44 2.75
N THR A 170 -5.95 19.18 2.48
CA THR A 170 -4.63 18.68 2.13
C THR A 170 -4.68 17.78 0.91
N ILE A 171 -3.64 17.85 0.08
CA ILE A 171 -3.41 16.95 -1.06
C ILE A 171 -2.07 16.27 -0.80
N TYR A 172 -2.04 14.94 -0.82
CA TYR A 172 -0.80 14.22 -0.57
C TYR A 172 -0.76 12.86 -1.24
N GLY A 173 0.44 12.42 -1.56
CA GLY A 173 0.68 11.12 -2.13
C GLY A 173 1.85 11.05 -3.07
N THR A 174 1.98 9.92 -3.76
CA THR A 174 3.00 9.65 -4.76
C THR A 174 2.39 8.81 -5.86
N LEU A 175 2.28 9.37 -7.04
CA LEU A 175 1.79 8.69 -8.24
C LEU A 175 2.88 7.77 -8.82
N PRO A 176 2.49 6.67 -9.47
CA PRO A 176 1.11 6.22 -9.67
C PRO A 176 0.47 5.53 -8.46
N ASN A 177 1.20 5.28 -7.38
CA ASN A 177 0.73 4.45 -6.27
C ASN A 177 -0.56 5.00 -5.63
N SER A 178 -0.54 6.26 -5.14
CA SER A 178 -1.73 6.87 -4.53
C SER A 178 -1.59 8.38 -4.47
N ILE A 179 -2.71 9.08 -4.67
CA ILE A 179 -2.88 10.48 -4.30
C ILE A 179 -4.21 10.66 -3.57
N LYS A 180 -4.21 11.43 -2.48
CA LYS A 180 -5.39 11.70 -1.64
C LYS A 180 -5.67 13.19 -1.58
N PHE A 181 -6.94 13.55 -1.71
CA PHE A 181 -7.52 14.87 -1.50
C PHE A 181 -8.35 14.78 -0.22
N SER A 182 -7.87 15.33 0.88
CA SER A 182 -8.46 15.15 2.22
C SER A 182 -8.96 16.45 2.78
N GLN A 183 -10.21 16.45 3.24
CA GLN A 183 -10.90 17.56 3.88
C GLN A 183 -11.25 17.19 5.32
N ALA A 184 -10.82 18.00 6.30
CA ALA A 184 -11.29 17.89 7.68
C ALA A 184 -12.70 18.46 7.78
N LEU A 185 -13.72 17.59 7.78
CA LEU A 185 -15.13 17.98 7.96
C LEU A 185 -15.37 18.45 9.39
N VAL A 186 -14.94 17.65 10.36
CA VAL A 186 -14.92 18.00 11.78
C VAL A 186 -13.49 17.88 12.25
N PRO A 187 -12.80 18.98 12.57
CA PRO A 187 -11.41 18.96 13.00
C PRO A 187 -11.14 17.92 14.08
N SER A 188 -10.10 17.12 13.91
CA SER A 188 -9.67 16.05 14.83
C SER A 188 -10.69 14.92 15.05
N LYS A 189 -11.82 14.90 14.32
CA LYS A 189 -12.85 13.85 14.47
C LYS A 189 -13.20 13.15 13.17
N ILE A 190 -13.40 13.91 12.08
CA ILE A 190 -13.85 13.35 10.81
C ILE A 190 -13.09 14.00 9.67
N ASN A 191 -12.35 13.18 8.92
CA ASN A 191 -11.80 13.55 7.62
C ASN A 191 -12.55 12.78 6.53
N SER A 192 -12.71 13.41 5.38
CA SER A 192 -13.29 12.79 4.20
C SER A 192 -12.57 13.29 2.96
N GLY A 193 -12.76 12.61 1.85
CA GLY A 193 -12.16 13.06 0.60
C GLY A 193 -12.22 12.04 -0.50
N LEU A 194 -11.36 12.27 -1.50
CA LEU A 194 -11.20 11.40 -2.64
C LEU A 194 -9.77 10.85 -2.66
N ALA A 195 -9.62 9.63 -3.11
CA ALA A 195 -8.33 9.00 -3.34
C ALA A 195 -8.30 8.32 -4.71
N PHE A 196 -7.17 8.45 -5.38
CA PHE A 196 -6.81 7.63 -6.50
C PHE A 196 -5.74 6.65 -6.04
N ARG A 197 -5.86 5.38 -6.38
CA ARG A 197 -4.87 4.34 -6.09
C ARG A 197 -4.59 3.51 -7.33
N SER A 198 -3.33 3.18 -7.52
CA SER A 198 -2.91 2.22 -8.53
C SER A 198 -1.92 1.24 -7.93
N MET A 199 -2.14 -0.03 -8.15
CA MET A 199 -1.27 -1.09 -7.67
C MET A 199 -1.17 -2.20 -8.71
N THR A 200 0.05 -2.67 -8.94
CA THR A 200 0.31 -3.88 -9.72
C THR A 200 0.98 -4.89 -8.83
N ARG A 201 0.47 -6.11 -8.80
CA ARG A 201 0.98 -7.23 -8.00
C ARG A 201 0.92 -8.51 -8.81
N SER A 202 1.80 -9.43 -8.49
CA SER A 202 1.71 -10.79 -8.99
C SER A 202 1.89 -11.80 -7.88
N PHE A 203 1.24 -12.96 -8.07
CA PHE A 203 1.25 -14.08 -7.15
C PHE A 203 1.60 -15.33 -7.95
N ARG A 204 2.44 -16.20 -7.42
CA ARG A 204 2.69 -17.51 -7.99
C ARG A 204 1.38 -18.32 -7.96
N GLY A 205 1.06 -18.99 -9.06
CA GLY A 205 -0.08 -19.91 -9.13
C GLY A 205 0.19 -21.22 -8.37
N GLU A 206 -0.78 -22.11 -8.38
CA GLU A 206 -0.61 -23.47 -7.83
C GLU A 206 0.47 -24.25 -8.60
N ASP A 207 0.54 -24.08 -9.93
CA ASP A 207 1.64 -24.56 -10.74
C ASP A 207 2.78 -23.52 -10.75
N VAL A 208 4.01 -23.96 -10.49
CA VAL A 208 5.21 -23.12 -10.49
C VAL A 208 5.44 -22.38 -11.81
N ASN A 209 4.90 -22.88 -12.91
CA ASN A 209 4.97 -22.25 -14.24
C ASN A 209 3.84 -21.26 -14.50
N THR A 210 2.99 -21.00 -13.51
CA THR A 210 1.88 -20.06 -13.65
C THR A 210 1.99 -18.91 -12.64
N PHE A 211 1.42 -17.77 -12.97
CA PHE A 211 1.27 -16.65 -12.05
C PHE A 211 -0.01 -15.87 -12.37
N VAL A 212 -0.56 -15.23 -11.35
CA VAL A 212 -1.65 -14.28 -11.48
C VAL A 212 -1.08 -12.87 -11.41
N ARG A 213 -1.39 -12.06 -12.40
CA ARG A 213 -1.11 -10.62 -12.39
C ARG A 213 -2.38 -9.85 -12.08
N TYR A 214 -2.30 -8.96 -11.12
CA TYR A 214 -3.38 -8.15 -10.64
C TYR A 214 -3.06 -6.67 -10.82
N ASN A 215 -3.79 -5.98 -11.67
CA ASN A 215 -3.65 -4.54 -11.88
C ASN A 215 -4.87 -3.83 -11.32
N GLU A 216 -4.64 -2.96 -10.34
CA GLU A 216 -5.69 -2.16 -9.73
C GLU A 216 -5.55 -0.70 -10.12
N LEU A 217 -6.67 -0.11 -10.47
CA LEU A 217 -6.86 1.31 -10.60
C LEU A 217 -8.17 1.66 -9.90
N GLN A 218 -8.10 2.43 -8.83
CA GLN A 218 -9.25 2.70 -7.97
C GLN A 218 -9.47 4.21 -7.84
N LEU A 219 -10.73 4.62 -7.98
CA LEU A 219 -11.21 5.95 -7.58
C LEU A 219 -12.13 5.77 -6.38
N ILE A 220 -11.78 6.38 -5.25
CA ILE A 220 -12.37 6.09 -3.94
C ILE A 220 -12.78 7.40 -3.27
N ALA A 221 -13.98 7.41 -2.69
CA ALA A 221 -14.35 8.33 -1.64
C ALA A 221 -14.12 7.68 -0.28
N PHE A 222 -13.60 8.40 0.69
CA PHE A 222 -13.28 7.87 2.01
C PHE A 222 -13.80 8.75 3.14
N PHE A 223 -14.03 8.12 4.29
CA PHE A 223 -14.30 8.74 5.57
C PHE A 223 -13.40 8.12 6.64
N ASP A 224 -12.65 8.97 7.35
CA ASP A 224 -11.81 8.61 8.50
C ASP A 224 -12.47 9.14 9.77
N PHE A 225 -12.84 8.25 10.68
CA PHE A 225 -13.44 8.57 11.97
C PHE A 225 -12.40 8.39 13.08
N TYR A 226 -11.99 9.49 13.69
CA TYR A 226 -11.03 9.49 14.78
C TYR A 226 -11.73 9.19 16.11
N ILE A 227 -11.66 7.94 16.57
CA ILE A 227 -12.19 7.52 17.88
C ILE A 227 -11.35 8.13 19.01
N THR A 228 -10.04 8.22 18.80
CA THR A 228 -9.10 8.99 19.61
C THR A 228 -8.18 9.77 18.68
N LYS A 229 -7.27 10.59 19.22
CA LYS A 229 -6.27 11.30 18.38
C LYS A 229 -5.43 10.38 17.48
N LYS A 230 -5.37 9.08 17.79
CA LYS A 230 -4.52 8.11 17.08
C LYS A 230 -5.27 6.92 16.50
N ASN A 231 -6.44 6.59 17.07
CA ASN A 231 -7.24 5.46 16.60
C ASN A 231 -8.27 5.93 15.59
N VAL A 232 -8.19 5.38 14.38
CA VAL A 232 -9.02 5.75 13.25
C VAL A 232 -9.76 4.52 12.74
N VAL A 233 -11.07 4.60 12.66
CA VAL A 233 -11.88 3.69 11.87
C VAL A 233 -12.15 4.37 10.54
N PHE A 234 -11.99 3.66 9.44
CA PHE A 234 -12.23 4.23 8.12
C PHE A 234 -13.15 3.35 7.28
N VAL A 235 -13.89 4.00 6.42
CA VAL A 235 -14.74 3.38 5.41
C VAL A 235 -14.46 4.07 4.07
N GLU A 236 -14.33 3.27 3.04
CA GLU A 236 -14.07 3.72 1.69
C GLU A 236 -15.06 3.05 0.72
N GLY A 237 -15.53 3.80 -0.24
CA GLY A 237 -16.36 3.30 -1.32
C GLY A 237 -15.98 3.94 -2.63
N GLY A 238 -16.06 3.21 -3.73
CA GLY A 238 -15.66 3.73 -5.02
C GLY A 238 -15.75 2.72 -6.14
N TYR A 239 -14.93 2.95 -7.14
CA TYR A 239 -14.91 2.14 -8.33
C TYR A 239 -13.50 1.62 -8.62
N PHE A 240 -13.45 0.36 -8.98
CA PHE A 240 -12.30 -0.27 -9.61
C PHE A 240 -12.36 0.03 -11.12
N LEU A 241 -11.30 0.63 -11.66
CA LEU A 241 -11.23 1.09 -13.06
C LEU A 241 -10.23 0.27 -13.90
N GLY A 242 -9.62 -0.73 -13.31
CA GLY A 242 -8.54 -1.51 -13.95
C GLY A 242 -9.03 -2.78 -14.64
N LYS A 243 -8.07 -3.48 -15.23
CA LYS A 243 -8.29 -4.82 -15.76
C LYS A 243 -8.37 -5.82 -14.60
N THR A 244 -9.23 -6.81 -14.76
CA THR A 244 -9.36 -7.95 -13.84
C THR A 244 -8.05 -8.73 -13.71
N PRO A 245 -7.85 -9.49 -12.63
CA PRO A 245 -6.69 -10.37 -12.51
C PRO A 245 -6.62 -11.34 -13.68
N LEU A 246 -5.43 -11.58 -14.20
CA LEU A 246 -5.17 -12.48 -15.32
C LEU A 246 -4.19 -13.57 -14.92
N LEU A 247 -4.52 -14.81 -15.23
CA LEU A 247 -3.61 -15.94 -15.06
C LEU A 247 -2.69 -16.05 -16.28
N TYR A 248 -1.39 -16.14 -16.03
CA TYR A 248 -0.36 -16.26 -17.07
C TYR A 248 0.47 -17.52 -16.87
N LYS A 249 1.05 -18.04 -17.95
CA LYS A 249 2.15 -19.01 -17.91
C LYS A 249 3.49 -18.29 -18.03
N ASN A 250 4.54 -18.81 -17.37
CA ASN A 250 5.84 -18.12 -17.25
C ASN A 250 6.49 -17.69 -18.59
N ASN A 251 6.23 -18.37 -19.68
CA ASN A 251 6.85 -18.10 -20.99
C ASN A 251 5.89 -17.46 -22.01
N ASP A 252 4.72 -17.03 -21.57
CA ASP A 252 3.67 -16.57 -22.48
C ASP A 252 3.25 -15.15 -22.09
N THR A 253 3.90 -14.17 -22.70
CA THR A 253 3.52 -12.77 -22.54
C THR A 253 2.22 -12.41 -23.29
N GLU A 254 1.75 -13.27 -24.19
CA GLU A 254 0.60 -12.99 -25.08
C GLU A 254 -0.59 -13.93 -24.92
N ASN A 255 -0.43 -15.12 -24.35
CA ASN A 255 -1.54 -16.04 -24.12
C ASN A 255 -2.02 -15.98 -22.66
N SER A 256 -2.65 -14.87 -22.31
CA SER A 256 -3.49 -14.84 -21.11
C SER A 256 -4.58 -15.88 -21.29
N VAL A 257 -4.54 -16.96 -20.52
CA VAL A 257 -5.72 -17.82 -20.36
C VAL A 257 -6.65 -17.06 -19.43
N PRO A 258 -7.74 -16.43 -19.92
CA PRO A 258 -8.74 -15.95 -19.01
C PRO A 258 -9.29 -17.17 -18.31
N SER A 259 -9.02 -17.37 -17.04
CA SER A 259 -9.86 -18.29 -16.29
C SER A 259 -11.29 -17.73 -16.40
N ASP A 260 -12.32 -18.58 -16.44
CA ASP A 260 -13.71 -18.14 -16.51
C ASP A 260 -14.14 -17.24 -15.33
N LEU A 261 -13.27 -17.14 -14.31
CA LEU A 261 -13.34 -16.18 -13.22
C LEU A 261 -13.03 -14.73 -13.66
N LEU A 262 -12.42 -14.52 -14.83
CA LEU A 262 -11.61 -13.34 -15.11
C LEU A 262 -11.91 -12.70 -16.47
N LYS A 263 -13.18 -12.47 -16.80
CA LYS A 263 -13.55 -11.71 -18.01
C LYS A 263 -13.19 -10.24 -17.86
N GLU A 264 -12.61 -9.62 -18.91
CA GLU A 264 -12.38 -8.17 -18.97
C GLU A 264 -13.65 -7.42 -18.59
N GLY A 265 -13.55 -6.59 -17.57
CA GLY A 265 -14.69 -5.97 -16.92
C GLY A 265 -14.76 -4.47 -17.12
N LYS A 266 -15.99 -3.98 -17.18
CA LYS A 266 -16.35 -2.58 -16.94
C LYS A 266 -15.97 -2.21 -15.50
N ALA A 267 -15.87 -0.90 -15.21
CA ALA A 267 -15.71 -0.43 -13.83
C ALA A 267 -16.76 -1.07 -12.89
N PHE A 268 -16.34 -1.53 -11.74
CA PHE A 268 -17.24 -2.16 -10.76
C PHE A 268 -17.03 -1.54 -9.36
N PRO A 269 -18.08 -1.53 -8.51
CA PRO A 269 -18.03 -0.92 -7.21
C PRO A 269 -17.13 -1.73 -6.26
N ILE A 270 -16.45 -1.01 -5.38
CA ILE A 270 -15.65 -1.55 -4.29
C ILE A 270 -16.05 -0.90 -2.97
N ILE A 271 -15.97 -1.66 -1.91
CA ILE A 271 -16.11 -1.18 -0.54
C ILE A 271 -14.92 -1.67 0.28
N ASN A 272 -14.39 -0.81 1.12
CA ASN A 272 -13.28 -1.11 2.02
C ASN A 272 -13.59 -0.53 3.40
N ALA A 273 -13.30 -1.28 4.44
CA ALA A 273 -13.41 -0.80 5.81
C ALA A 273 -12.23 -1.31 6.63
N GLY A 274 -11.82 -0.52 7.61
CA GLY A 274 -10.68 -0.90 8.43
C GLY A 274 -10.48 -0.01 9.63
N TRP A 275 -9.40 -0.34 10.33
CA TRP A 275 -8.93 0.40 11.47
C TRP A 275 -7.43 0.66 11.35
N ALA A 276 -6.98 1.80 11.86
CA ALA A 276 -5.58 2.19 11.87
C ALA A 276 -5.18 2.86 13.18
N LEU A 277 -3.96 2.58 13.61
CA LEU A 277 -3.24 3.36 14.61
C LEU A 277 -2.36 4.36 13.85
N ARG A 278 -2.74 5.65 13.89
CA ARG A 278 -2.22 6.73 13.05
C ARG A 278 -1.51 7.80 13.89
N PHE A 279 -0.40 8.34 13.35
CA PHE A 279 0.40 9.40 13.96
C PHE A 279 0.70 10.52 12.98
#